data_f915b181c0ebc7e0a7e6cb06b8272872
#
_entry.id   f915b181c0ebc7e0a7e6cb06b8272872
#
_cell.length_a   1.000
_cell.length_b   1.000
_cell.length_c   1.000
_cell.angle_alpha   90.00
_cell.angle_beta   90.00
_cell.angle_gamma   90.00
#
_symmetry.space_group_name_H-M   'P 1'
#
loop_
_entity.id
_entity.type
_entity.pdbx_description
1 polymer ?
#
loop_
_entity_poly.entity_id
_entity_poly.type
_entity_poly.pdbx_seq_one_letter_code
_entity_poly.pdbx_strand_id
1 'polypeptide(L)'
;MENTEEIYTDFARVYDELMDNTPYEMWCNRLDQLIASYGVSRPTRDAEGILDSERNLVVDLGCGTGTLTELLYQKGYDCIGVDNSEEMLGIAMEKKVESGSEILYLHQDMRELDLYSTVGTVISVCDSVNYILEEEELLQVFRLVNNYLYPGGIFIFDFNTDYKYLSLIHISEPTRLALI
;
A
#
# COMPACT_ATOMS: atom_id res chain seq x y z
N MET A 1 -29.97 -5.62 -17.21
CA MET A 1 -28.91 -5.78 -16.20
C MET A 1 -27.69 -5.16 -16.84
N GLU A 2 -27.50 -3.87 -16.67
CA GLU A 2 -26.27 -3.18 -17.09
C GLU A 2 -25.15 -3.67 -16.21
N ASN A 3 -24.06 -3.97 -16.85
CA ASN A 3 -22.94 -4.77 -16.37
C ASN A 3 -22.24 -4.06 -15.22
N THR A 4 -22.33 -4.58 -14.02
CA THR A 4 -21.63 -4.04 -12.84
C THR A 4 -20.11 -3.99 -13.07
N GLU A 5 -19.57 -4.89 -13.89
CA GLU A 5 -18.16 -4.93 -14.28
C GLU A 5 -17.73 -3.69 -15.09
N GLU A 6 -18.55 -3.18 -16.02
CA GLU A 6 -18.24 -1.98 -16.79
C GLU A 6 -18.14 -0.73 -15.91
N ILE A 7 -18.97 -0.62 -14.86
CA ILE A 7 -18.98 0.54 -13.96
C ILE A 7 -17.69 0.59 -13.11
N TYR A 8 -17.17 -0.56 -12.69
CA TYR A 8 -15.93 -0.63 -11.91
C TYR A 8 -14.69 -0.36 -12.76
N THR A 9 -14.66 -0.81 -14.02
CA THR A 9 -13.56 -0.52 -14.96
C THR A 9 -13.46 0.98 -15.25
N ASP A 10 -14.58 1.65 -15.42
CA ASP A 10 -14.61 3.11 -15.61
C ASP A 10 -14.20 3.86 -14.32
N PHE A 11 -14.55 3.33 -13.14
CA PHE A 11 -14.14 3.93 -11.86
C PHE A 11 -12.62 3.86 -11.66
N ALA A 12 -11.98 2.72 -11.91
CA ALA A 12 -10.54 2.59 -11.76
C ALA A 12 -9.76 3.56 -12.66
N ARG A 13 -10.25 3.83 -13.87
CA ARG A 13 -9.63 4.77 -14.82
C ARG A 13 -9.73 6.22 -14.37
N VAL A 14 -10.86 6.61 -13.75
CA VAL A 14 -11.05 7.98 -13.24
C VAL A 14 -10.57 8.14 -11.80
N TYR A 15 -10.19 7.05 -11.14
CA TYR A 15 -9.77 7.06 -9.74
C TYR A 15 -8.60 8.02 -9.50
N ASP A 16 -7.58 7.96 -10.33
CA ASP A 16 -6.42 8.84 -10.19
C ASP A 16 -6.78 10.32 -10.42
N GLU A 17 -7.71 10.60 -11.33
CA GLU A 17 -8.23 11.97 -11.55
C GLU A 17 -9.02 12.46 -10.33
N LEU A 18 -9.83 11.60 -9.71
CA LEU A 18 -10.55 11.92 -8.48
C LEU A 18 -9.61 12.11 -7.29
N MET A 19 -8.49 11.40 -7.30
CA MET A 19 -7.44 11.47 -6.28
C MET A 19 -6.36 12.51 -6.57
N ASP A 20 -6.55 13.38 -7.57
CA ASP A 20 -5.57 14.38 -8.03
C ASP A 20 -5.14 15.36 -6.91
N ASN A 21 -5.99 15.57 -5.91
CA ASN A 21 -5.66 16.35 -4.72
C ASN A 21 -5.00 15.55 -3.59
N THR A 22 -4.79 14.24 -3.77
CA THR A 22 -4.15 13.40 -2.77
C THR A 22 -2.65 13.67 -2.74
N PRO A 23 -2.08 14.03 -1.60
CA PRO A 23 -0.67 14.43 -1.52
C PRO A 23 0.26 13.20 -1.49
N TYR A 24 0.22 12.37 -2.52
CA TYR A 24 0.97 11.12 -2.60
C TYR A 24 2.48 11.30 -2.39
N GLU A 25 3.07 12.36 -2.94
CA GLU A 25 4.49 12.65 -2.72
C GLU A 25 4.81 12.95 -1.25
N MET A 26 3.93 13.70 -0.57
CA MET A 26 4.09 13.97 0.86
C MET A 26 3.97 12.69 1.68
N TRP A 27 3.04 11.83 1.34
CA TRP A 27 2.85 10.54 2.00
C TRP A 27 4.03 9.61 1.74
N CYS A 28 4.50 9.50 0.50
CA CYS A 28 5.69 8.75 0.16
C CYS A 28 6.92 9.22 0.96
N ASN A 29 7.13 10.54 1.06
CA ASN A 29 8.22 11.10 1.86
C ASN A 29 8.06 10.78 3.35
N ARG A 30 6.84 10.78 3.87
CA ARG A 30 6.58 10.43 5.27
C ARG A 30 6.82 8.96 5.54
N LEU A 31 6.36 8.08 4.66
CA LEU A 31 6.61 6.64 4.74
C LEU A 31 8.11 6.33 4.69
N ASP A 32 8.85 6.93 3.76
CA ASP A 32 10.30 6.80 3.66
C ASP A 32 10.99 7.18 4.98
N GLN A 33 10.60 8.30 5.60
CA GLN A 33 11.12 8.71 6.92
C GLN A 33 10.79 7.69 8.03
N LEU A 34 9.57 7.15 8.04
CA LEU A 34 9.15 6.15 9.04
C LEU A 34 9.91 4.83 8.84
N ILE A 35 10.01 4.36 7.61
CA ILE A 35 10.77 3.15 7.27
C ILE A 35 12.23 3.32 7.67
N ALA A 36 12.85 4.45 7.33
CA ALA A 36 14.24 4.73 7.67
C ALA A 36 14.50 4.81 9.18
N SER A 37 13.51 5.34 9.95
CA SER A 37 13.65 5.58 11.39
C SER A 37 13.35 4.34 12.23
N TYR A 38 12.38 3.53 11.83
CA TYR A 38 11.82 2.46 12.67
C TYR A 38 11.91 1.08 12.04
N GLY A 39 12.00 0.99 10.70
CA GLY A 39 12.04 -0.27 9.97
C GLY A 39 13.44 -0.76 9.62
N VAL A 40 13.48 -1.93 9.01
CA VAL A 40 14.71 -2.58 8.54
C VAL A 40 14.93 -2.42 7.04
N SER A 41 13.88 -2.11 6.27
CA SER A 41 13.97 -1.93 4.83
C SER A 41 14.82 -0.72 4.46
N ARG A 42 15.59 -0.85 3.39
CA ARG A 42 16.42 0.23 2.87
C ARG A 42 16.32 0.26 1.35
N PRO A 43 16.40 1.44 0.74
CA PRO A 43 16.56 1.56 -0.71
C PRO A 43 17.86 0.84 -1.14
N THR A 44 17.74 -0.18 -1.96
CA THR A 44 18.88 -1.04 -2.32
C THR A 44 19.07 -1.25 -3.80
N ARG A 45 18.09 -0.84 -4.60
CA ARG A 45 18.05 -1.13 -6.03
C ARG A 45 19.27 -0.66 -6.80
N ASP A 46 19.86 0.47 -6.40
CA ASP A 46 21.03 1.06 -7.04
C ASP A 46 22.33 0.90 -6.21
N ALA A 47 22.28 0.09 -5.15
CA ALA A 47 23.41 -0.07 -4.25
C ALA A 47 24.29 -1.25 -4.69
N GLU A 48 25.45 -0.97 -5.27
CA GLU A 48 26.43 -1.99 -5.63
C GLU A 48 26.86 -2.83 -4.41
N GLY A 49 26.75 -4.15 -4.54
CA GLY A 49 27.25 -5.10 -3.52
C GLY A 49 26.31 -5.35 -2.34
N ILE A 50 25.11 -4.80 -2.35
CA ILE A 50 24.06 -5.19 -1.41
C ILE A 50 23.30 -6.35 -2.03
N LEU A 51 23.34 -7.51 -1.36
CA LEU A 51 22.51 -8.65 -1.74
C LEU A 51 21.04 -8.26 -1.54
N ASP A 52 20.22 -8.51 -2.54
CA ASP A 52 18.79 -8.45 -2.40
C ASP A 52 18.40 -9.28 -1.18
N SER A 53 17.78 -8.64 -0.22
CA SER A 53 17.39 -9.28 1.03
C SER A 53 15.92 -9.07 1.24
N GLU A 54 15.22 -10.13 1.61
CA GLU A 54 13.81 -10.12 1.98
C GLU A 54 13.46 -8.98 2.94
N ARG A 55 14.39 -8.64 3.85
CA ARG A 55 14.23 -7.53 4.79
C ARG A 55 14.06 -6.16 4.11
N ASN A 56 14.47 -6.01 2.84
CA ASN A 56 14.38 -4.74 2.11
C ASN A 56 13.08 -4.63 1.32
N LEU A 57 12.33 -5.72 1.17
CA LEU A 57 11.03 -5.71 0.51
C LEU A 57 10.03 -4.83 1.26
N VAL A 58 9.29 -4.05 0.50
CA VAL A 58 8.16 -3.23 0.97
C VAL A 58 6.89 -3.73 0.30
N VAL A 59 5.92 -4.16 1.07
CA VAL A 59 4.60 -4.57 0.58
C VAL A 59 3.61 -3.44 0.79
N ASP A 60 2.94 -3.04 -0.29
CA ASP A 60 1.83 -2.08 -0.28
C ASP A 60 0.51 -2.88 -0.34
N LEU A 61 -0.18 -2.96 0.80
CA LEU A 61 -1.35 -3.80 1.01
C LEU A 61 -2.63 -2.97 0.82
N GLY A 62 -3.35 -3.23 -0.25
CA GLY A 62 -4.41 -2.38 -0.78
C GLY A 62 -3.83 -1.27 -1.67
N CYS A 63 -2.93 -1.64 -2.60
CA CYS A 63 -2.15 -0.67 -3.38
C CYS A 63 -2.98 0.10 -4.43
N GLY A 64 -4.20 -0.33 -4.72
CA GLY A 64 -5.06 0.27 -5.73
C GLY A 64 -4.38 0.37 -7.10
N THR A 65 -4.38 1.56 -7.69
CA THR A 65 -3.74 1.86 -8.97
C THR A 65 -2.21 1.95 -8.91
N GLY A 66 -1.59 1.62 -7.77
CA GLY A 66 -0.14 1.53 -7.61
C GLY A 66 0.61 2.87 -7.56
N THR A 67 -0.07 4.01 -7.47
CA THR A 67 0.56 5.34 -7.49
C THR A 67 1.59 5.50 -6.38
N LEU A 68 1.25 5.13 -5.15
CA LEU A 68 2.17 5.21 -4.01
C LEU A 68 3.30 4.18 -4.10
N THR A 69 2.97 2.97 -4.56
CA THR A 69 3.93 1.89 -4.78
C THR A 69 5.01 2.31 -5.78
N GLU A 70 4.62 2.95 -6.90
CA GLU A 70 5.55 3.49 -7.91
C GLU A 70 6.46 4.58 -7.32
N LEU A 71 5.93 5.48 -6.49
CA LEU A 71 6.73 6.51 -5.83
C LEU A 71 7.78 5.91 -4.87
N LEU A 72 7.41 4.88 -4.11
CA LEU A 72 8.36 4.16 -3.24
C LEU A 72 9.42 3.42 -4.08
N TYR A 73 9.01 2.80 -5.18
CA TYR A 73 9.94 2.18 -6.12
C TYR A 73 10.93 3.20 -6.70
N GLN A 74 10.47 4.41 -7.07
CA GLN A 74 11.35 5.49 -7.54
C GLN A 74 12.35 5.95 -6.48
N LYS A 75 12.02 5.83 -5.18
CA LYS A 75 12.96 6.06 -4.08
C LYS A 75 14.01 4.94 -3.91
N GLY A 76 13.92 3.86 -4.68
CA GLY A 76 14.88 2.75 -4.67
C GLY A 76 14.46 1.57 -3.81
N TYR A 77 13.25 1.54 -3.28
CA TYR A 77 12.73 0.36 -2.58
C TYR A 77 12.38 -0.75 -3.58
N ASP A 78 12.52 -1.99 -3.14
CA ASP A 78 11.98 -3.16 -3.83
C ASP A 78 10.53 -3.36 -3.35
N CYS A 79 9.57 -3.29 -4.26
CA CYS A 79 8.15 -3.15 -3.90
C CYS A 79 7.30 -4.31 -4.44
N ILE A 80 6.33 -4.71 -3.61
CA ILE A 80 5.24 -5.61 -3.99
C ILE A 80 3.94 -4.86 -3.72
N GLY A 81 3.08 -4.72 -4.74
CA GLY A 81 1.72 -4.19 -4.59
C GLY A 81 0.71 -5.34 -4.49
N VAL A 82 -0.18 -5.28 -3.53
CA VAL A 82 -1.26 -6.26 -3.33
C VAL A 82 -2.59 -5.55 -3.33
N ASP A 83 -3.52 -5.99 -4.15
CA ASP A 83 -4.90 -5.48 -4.14
C ASP A 83 -5.87 -6.60 -4.50
N ASN A 84 -7.12 -6.47 -4.07
CA ASN A 84 -8.19 -7.42 -4.39
C ASN A 84 -9.02 -7.01 -5.61
N SER A 85 -8.76 -5.85 -6.21
CA SER A 85 -9.40 -5.39 -7.43
C SER A 85 -8.50 -5.63 -8.64
N GLU A 86 -8.95 -6.48 -9.54
CA GLU A 86 -8.28 -6.76 -10.81
C GLU A 86 -8.21 -5.50 -11.68
N GLU A 87 -9.25 -4.66 -11.64
CA GLU A 87 -9.31 -3.42 -12.41
C GLU A 87 -8.27 -2.40 -11.92
N MET A 88 -8.13 -2.25 -10.60
CA MET A 88 -7.10 -1.37 -10.02
C MET A 88 -5.69 -1.86 -10.39
N LEU A 89 -5.45 -3.16 -10.27
CA LEU A 89 -4.19 -3.76 -10.67
C LEU A 89 -3.92 -3.64 -12.17
N GLY A 90 -4.95 -3.65 -13.00
CA GLY A 90 -4.83 -3.36 -14.43
C GLY A 90 -4.17 -2.00 -14.69
N ILE A 91 -4.64 -0.94 -14.01
CA ILE A 91 -4.04 0.41 -14.08
C ILE A 91 -2.61 0.43 -13.48
N ALA A 92 -2.40 -0.27 -12.36
CA ALA A 92 -1.07 -0.39 -11.77
C ALA A 92 -0.06 -1.06 -12.74
N MET A 93 -0.49 -2.07 -13.47
CA MET A 93 0.32 -2.74 -14.50
C MET A 93 0.60 -1.84 -15.71
N GLU A 94 -0.35 -1.01 -16.14
CA GLU A 94 -0.12 0.01 -17.16
C GLU A 94 0.97 0.99 -16.74
N LYS A 95 0.89 1.54 -15.51
CA LYS A 95 1.92 2.42 -14.93
C LYS A 95 3.28 1.75 -14.84
N LYS A 96 3.32 0.48 -14.41
CA LYS A 96 4.55 -0.31 -14.39
C LYS A 96 5.21 -0.40 -15.77
N VAL A 97 4.43 -0.65 -16.82
CA VAL A 97 4.95 -0.70 -18.20
C VAL A 97 5.49 0.66 -18.64
N GLU A 98 4.78 1.74 -18.33
CA GLU A 98 5.17 3.10 -18.68
C GLU A 98 6.43 3.56 -17.95
N SER A 99 6.54 3.26 -16.65
CA SER A 99 7.70 3.64 -15.82
C SER A 99 8.91 2.72 -16.01
N GLY A 100 8.68 1.51 -16.53
CA GLY A 100 9.71 0.46 -16.61
C GLY A 100 10.07 -0.10 -15.25
N SER A 101 9.19 0.02 -14.24
CA SER A 101 9.43 -0.52 -12.91
C SER A 101 9.37 -2.06 -12.88
N GLU A 102 10.03 -2.67 -11.89
CA GLU A 102 10.03 -4.12 -11.68
C GLU A 102 9.08 -4.55 -10.55
N ILE A 103 8.18 -3.67 -10.14
CA ILE A 103 7.21 -3.93 -9.06
C ILE A 103 6.44 -5.22 -9.36
N LEU A 104 6.30 -6.09 -8.36
CA LEU A 104 5.43 -7.26 -8.44
C LEU A 104 4.05 -6.89 -7.95
N TYR A 105 3.04 -7.01 -8.81
CA TYR A 105 1.64 -6.83 -8.42
C TYR A 105 0.97 -8.19 -8.24
N LEU A 106 0.26 -8.38 -7.11
CA LEU A 106 -0.44 -9.61 -6.74
C LEU A 106 -1.92 -9.32 -6.53
N HIS A 107 -2.77 -10.09 -7.22
CA HIS A 107 -4.21 -10.07 -7.01
C HIS A 107 -4.54 -10.96 -5.81
N GLN A 108 -4.68 -10.37 -4.63
CA GLN A 108 -4.99 -11.08 -3.38
C GLN A 108 -5.84 -10.20 -2.46
N ASP A 109 -6.70 -10.85 -1.68
CA ASP A 109 -7.35 -10.22 -0.53
C ASP A 109 -6.37 -10.16 0.65
N MET A 110 -6.27 -9.01 1.30
CA MET A 110 -5.37 -8.86 2.46
C MET A 110 -5.72 -9.79 3.63
N ARG A 111 -6.95 -10.31 3.69
CA ARG A 111 -7.41 -11.30 4.67
C ARG A 111 -6.90 -12.71 4.38
N GLU A 112 -6.37 -12.93 3.18
CA GLU A 112 -5.81 -14.20 2.69
C GLU A 112 -4.39 -14.01 2.15
N LEU A 113 -3.67 -13.00 2.65
CA LEU A 113 -2.32 -12.68 2.21
C LEU A 113 -1.40 -13.89 2.24
N ASP A 114 -0.81 -14.20 1.09
CA ASP A 114 0.16 -15.29 0.92
C ASP A 114 1.38 -14.79 0.16
N LEU A 115 2.52 -14.73 0.84
CA LEU A 115 3.80 -14.28 0.30
C LEU A 115 4.82 -15.42 0.34
N TYR A 116 5.74 -15.42 -0.61
CA TYR A 116 6.77 -16.47 -0.70
C TYR A 116 7.89 -16.32 0.33
N SER A 117 8.04 -15.12 0.92
CA SER A 117 9.11 -14.83 1.86
C SER A 117 8.68 -13.85 2.92
N THR A 118 9.54 -13.61 3.91
CA THR A 118 9.39 -12.49 4.83
C THR A 118 9.67 -11.16 4.13
N VAL A 119 9.14 -10.06 4.68
CA VAL A 119 9.29 -8.70 4.14
C VAL A 119 9.66 -7.74 5.26
N GLY A 120 10.46 -6.72 4.96
CA GLY A 120 10.91 -5.79 5.99
C GLY A 120 9.89 -4.73 6.38
N THR A 121 8.99 -4.39 5.47
CA THR A 121 7.96 -3.38 5.70
C THR A 121 6.67 -3.78 5.02
N VAL A 122 5.57 -3.61 5.72
CA VAL A 122 4.23 -3.61 5.13
C VAL A 122 3.63 -2.23 5.33
N ILE A 123 3.04 -1.68 4.28
CA ILE A 123 2.23 -0.46 4.37
C ILE A 123 0.80 -0.75 3.94
N SER A 124 -0.17 -0.04 4.48
CA SER A 124 -1.57 -0.07 4.04
C SER A 124 -2.17 1.29 4.33
N VAL A 125 -2.23 2.13 3.32
CA VAL A 125 -2.64 3.53 3.44
C VAL A 125 -3.75 3.88 2.45
N CYS A 126 -4.23 5.11 2.48
CA CYS A 126 -5.39 5.54 1.71
C CYS A 126 -6.67 4.81 2.12
N ASP A 127 -6.88 4.70 3.43
CA ASP A 127 -8.09 4.12 4.02
C ASP A 127 -8.31 2.62 3.72
N SER A 128 -7.33 1.89 3.17
CA SER A 128 -7.47 0.49 2.75
C SER A 128 -7.93 -0.43 3.89
N VAL A 129 -7.39 -0.24 5.11
CA VAL A 129 -7.78 -1.02 6.29
C VAL A 129 -9.24 -0.79 6.69
N ASN A 130 -9.83 0.37 6.36
CA ASN A 130 -11.22 0.68 6.73
C ASN A 130 -12.26 -0.11 5.93
N TYR A 131 -11.87 -0.80 4.86
CA TYR A 131 -12.76 -1.70 4.13
C TYR A 131 -13.00 -3.02 4.87
N ILE A 132 -12.22 -3.30 5.93
CA ILE A 132 -12.42 -4.46 6.78
C ILE A 132 -13.33 -4.05 7.93
N LEU A 133 -14.57 -4.51 7.89
CA LEU A 133 -15.62 -4.10 8.83
C LEU A 133 -15.69 -4.97 10.09
N GLU A 134 -15.20 -6.20 10.02
CA GLU A 134 -15.28 -7.17 11.11
C GLU A 134 -13.96 -7.23 11.88
N GLU A 135 -14.02 -7.12 13.20
CA GLU A 135 -12.85 -7.15 14.08
C GLU A 135 -12.01 -8.43 13.90
N GLU A 136 -12.67 -9.56 13.71
CA GLU A 136 -12.01 -10.86 13.53
C GLU A 136 -11.24 -10.91 12.22
N GLU A 137 -11.74 -10.32 11.14
CA GLU A 137 -11.05 -10.20 9.86
C GLU A 137 -9.86 -9.25 9.97
N LEU A 138 -10.00 -8.13 10.68
CA LEU A 138 -8.90 -7.20 10.93
C LEU A 138 -7.77 -7.86 11.73
N LEU A 139 -8.12 -8.63 12.77
CA LEU A 139 -7.15 -9.44 13.52
C LEU A 139 -6.47 -10.49 12.64
N GLN A 140 -7.19 -11.06 11.68
CA GLN A 140 -6.62 -11.99 10.70
C GLN A 140 -5.55 -11.30 9.85
N VAL A 141 -5.85 -10.12 9.31
CA VAL A 141 -4.87 -9.33 8.54
C VAL A 141 -3.62 -9.04 9.38
N PHE A 142 -3.79 -8.58 10.62
CA PHE A 142 -2.64 -8.28 11.49
C PHE A 142 -1.80 -9.52 11.80
N ARG A 143 -2.42 -10.69 11.96
CA ARG A 143 -1.71 -11.96 12.15
C ARG A 143 -0.93 -12.36 10.91
N LEU A 144 -1.51 -12.21 9.72
CA LEU A 144 -0.85 -12.51 8.46
C LEU A 144 0.33 -11.55 8.23
N VAL A 145 0.13 -10.25 8.42
CA VAL A 145 1.21 -9.28 8.34
C VAL A 145 2.34 -9.63 9.32
N ASN A 146 2.02 -9.89 10.58
CA ASN A 146 3.02 -10.29 11.58
C ASN A 146 3.77 -11.59 11.21
N ASN A 147 3.10 -12.53 10.55
CA ASN A 147 3.72 -13.78 10.11
C ASN A 147 4.77 -13.56 9.01
N TYR A 148 4.53 -12.58 8.14
CA TYR A 148 5.45 -12.25 7.04
C TYR A 148 6.47 -11.17 7.38
N LEU A 149 6.32 -10.43 8.47
CA LEU A 149 7.29 -9.42 8.84
C LEU A 149 8.64 -10.05 9.23
N TYR A 150 9.70 -9.54 8.62
CA TYR A 150 11.07 -9.86 9.02
C TYR A 150 11.31 -9.37 10.47
N PRO A 151 12.16 -10.03 11.28
CA PRO A 151 12.48 -9.58 12.62
C PRO A 151 12.94 -8.10 12.64
N GLY A 152 12.21 -7.25 13.37
CA GLY A 152 12.41 -5.81 13.39
C GLY A 152 11.75 -5.08 12.21
N GLY A 153 11.00 -5.78 11.38
CA GLY A 153 10.15 -5.18 10.36
C GLY A 153 8.99 -4.39 10.98
N ILE A 154 8.36 -3.52 10.17
CA ILE A 154 7.28 -2.65 10.63
C ILE A 154 6.05 -2.76 9.73
N PHE A 155 4.90 -2.56 10.34
CA PHE A 155 3.63 -2.34 9.67
C PHE A 155 3.18 -0.89 9.87
N ILE A 156 2.97 -0.18 8.78
CA ILE A 156 2.49 1.21 8.79
C ILE A 156 1.13 1.23 8.11
N PHE A 157 0.12 1.70 8.81
CA PHE A 157 -1.20 1.83 8.23
C PHE A 157 -1.90 3.09 8.70
N ASP A 158 -2.90 3.53 7.95
CA ASP A 158 -3.82 4.57 8.36
C ASP A 158 -5.21 4.00 8.61
N PHE A 159 -5.99 4.71 9.41
CA PHE A 159 -7.39 4.39 9.64
C PHE A 159 -8.19 5.63 9.97
N ASN A 160 -9.47 5.58 9.61
CA ASN A 160 -10.39 6.63 9.94
C ASN A 160 -10.91 6.46 11.37
N THR A 161 -10.98 7.55 12.09
CA THR A 161 -11.60 7.58 13.42
C THR A 161 -12.99 8.20 13.33
N ASP A 162 -13.84 7.92 14.33
CA ASP A 162 -15.16 8.59 14.48
C ASP A 162 -15.04 10.11 14.41
N TYR A 163 -13.94 10.66 14.88
CA TYR A 163 -13.66 12.09 14.83
C TYR A 163 -13.62 12.62 13.39
N LYS A 164 -13.05 11.88 12.44
CA LYS A 164 -13.05 12.26 11.01
C LYS A 164 -14.49 12.41 10.50
N TYR A 165 -15.36 11.47 10.82
CA TYR A 165 -16.75 11.50 10.37
C TYR A 165 -17.59 12.56 11.09
N LEU A 166 -17.34 12.79 12.37
CA LEU A 166 -18.03 13.83 13.14
C LEU A 166 -17.54 15.25 12.79
N SER A 167 -16.31 15.40 12.34
CA SER A 167 -15.72 16.68 11.93
C SER A 167 -15.94 17.03 10.45
N LEU A 168 -16.47 16.13 9.64
CA LEU A 168 -16.82 16.41 8.23
C LEU A 168 -17.89 17.49 8.07
N ILE A 169 -18.58 17.89 9.16
CA ILE A 169 -19.38 19.11 9.19
C ILE A 169 -18.47 20.36 9.30
N HIS A 170 -17.19 20.21 9.67
CA HIS A 170 -16.20 21.26 9.82
C HIS A 170 -14.79 20.79 9.42
N ILE A 171 -14.50 20.72 8.12
CA ILE A 171 -13.18 20.92 7.48
C ILE A 171 -12.00 20.08 8.00
N SER A 172 -11.51 19.20 7.12
CA SER A 172 -10.10 18.77 6.92
C SER A 172 -9.21 18.64 8.15
N GLU A 173 -9.12 17.43 8.71
CA GLU A 173 -7.94 17.05 9.49
C GLU A 173 -7.18 15.90 8.81
N PRO A 174 -5.84 15.92 8.87
CA PRO A 174 -5.03 14.89 8.24
C PRO A 174 -5.23 13.54 8.94
N THR A 175 -5.27 12.50 8.15
CA THR A 175 -5.23 11.09 8.57
C THR A 175 -4.08 10.87 9.55
N ARG A 176 -4.33 10.21 10.68
CA ARG A 176 -3.29 9.83 11.62
C ARG A 176 -2.68 8.50 11.17
N LEU A 177 -1.36 8.51 10.94
CA LEU A 177 -0.59 7.28 10.71
C LEU A 177 -0.32 6.60 12.06
N ALA A 178 -0.68 5.32 12.17
CA ALA A 178 -0.33 4.48 13.30
C ALA A 178 0.85 3.57 12.94
N LEU A 179 1.76 3.41 13.88
CA LEU A 179 2.93 2.54 13.77
C LEU A 179 2.78 1.41 14.79
N ILE A 180 2.89 0.18 14.34
CA ILE A 180 2.90 -1.02 15.18
C ILE A 180 4.21 -1.78 15.00
#